data_fa97c4ab4588e68588adb1abbeca577e
#
_entry.id   fa97c4ab4588e68588adb1abbeca577e
#
_cell.length_a   1.000
_cell.length_b   1.000
_cell.length_c   1.000
_cell.angle_alpha   90.00
_cell.angle_beta   90.00
_cell.angle_gamma   90.00
#
_symmetry.space_group_name_H-M   'P 1'
#
loop_
_entity.id
_entity.type
_entity.pdbx_description
1 polymer ?
#
loop_
_entity_poly.entity_id
_entity_poly.type
_entity_poly.pdbx_seq_one_letter_code
_entity_poly.pdbx_strand_id
1 'polypeptide(L)'
;RCRMFVLDYDANCPSAEHLRQTIPVFVEILRRRHKQVPILVISRIPTAGEYGSPASLAKRLERMVAQKEAVEALQQSGDPAIRFLDGSLLMGEDHDECTVDGSHPTDLGFSRMAEGILPIVQQMLGD
;
A
#
# COMPACT_ATOMS: atom_id res chain seq x y z
N ARG A 1 22.85 4.67 -0.63
CA ARG A 1 22.26 3.99 -1.80
C ARG A 1 20.88 3.48 -1.40
N CYS A 2 19.82 3.83 -2.16
CA CYS A 2 18.47 3.32 -1.89
C CYS A 2 18.43 1.81 -2.16
N ARG A 3 17.91 1.03 -1.20
CA ARG A 3 17.74 -0.42 -1.34
C ARG A 3 16.32 -0.81 -1.75
N MET A 4 15.32 0.03 -1.44
CA MET A 4 13.90 -0.23 -1.71
C MET A 4 13.11 1.07 -1.68
N PHE A 5 12.03 1.16 -2.46
CA PHE A 5 11.00 2.18 -2.34
C PHE A 5 9.74 1.56 -1.75
N VAL A 6 9.11 2.24 -0.81
CA VAL A 6 7.79 1.90 -0.28
C VAL A 6 6.84 3.05 -0.61
N LEU A 7 5.78 2.75 -1.34
CA LEU A 7 4.77 3.71 -1.78
C LEU A 7 3.49 3.49 -0.98
N ASP A 8 3.30 4.32 0.03
CA ASP A 8 2.12 4.37 0.90
C ASP A 8 1.53 5.78 0.85
N TYR A 9 0.77 6.09 -0.21
CA TYR A 9 0.21 7.43 -0.41
C TYR A 9 -1.30 7.44 -0.74
N ASP A 10 -1.94 6.29 -0.71
CA ASP A 10 -3.37 6.11 -0.99
C ASP A 10 -4.25 7.06 -0.17
N ALA A 11 -3.99 7.17 1.14
CA ALA A 11 -4.74 8.01 2.05
C ALA A 11 -4.81 9.49 1.60
N ASN A 12 -3.79 9.96 0.91
CA ASN A 12 -3.67 11.34 0.42
C ASN A 12 -4.10 11.52 -1.04
N CYS A 13 -4.51 10.44 -1.71
CA CYS A 13 -5.02 10.53 -3.07
C CYS A 13 -6.51 10.91 -3.10
N PRO A 14 -6.96 11.71 -4.07
CA PRO A 14 -8.35 12.13 -4.15
C PRO A 14 -9.31 10.99 -4.53
N SER A 15 -8.87 10.03 -5.35
CA SER A 15 -9.75 8.96 -5.88
C SER A 15 -8.97 7.73 -6.34
N ALA A 16 -9.69 6.61 -6.57
CA ALA A 16 -9.15 5.42 -7.21
C ALA A 16 -8.66 5.69 -8.64
N GLU A 17 -9.37 6.53 -9.38
CA GLU A 17 -8.97 6.92 -10.74
C GLU A 17 -7.64 7.67 -10.73
N HIS A 18 -7.41 8.54 -9.74
CA HIS A 18 -6.13 9.22 -9.59
C HIS A 18 -4.98 8.23 -9.32
N LEU A 19 -5.23 7.19 -8.52
CA LEU A 19 -4.24 6.12 -8.29
C LEU A 19 -3.93 5.36 -9.58
N ARG A 20 -4.95 4.99 -10.38
CA ARG A 20 -4.75 4.33 -11.69
C ARG A 20 -3.88 5.15 -12.63
N GLN A 21 -4.07 6.46 -12.63
CA GLN A 21 -3.31 7.38 -13.49
C GLN A 21 -1.88 7.63 -12.99
N THR A 22 -1.70 7.75 -11.69
CA THR A 22 -0.43 8.24 -11.12
C THR A 22 0.56 7.12 -10.78
N ILE A 23 0.11 5.93 -10.36
CA ILE A 23 1.02 4.84 -10.00
C ILE A 23 1.95 4.45 -11.17
N PRO A 24 1.44 4.18 -12.39
CA PRO A 24 2.31 3.82 -13.50
C PRO A 24 3.33 4.91 -13.83
N VAL A 25 2.91 6.16 -13.84
CA VAL A 25 3.79 7.32 -14.12
C VAL A 25 4.86 7.46 -13.04
N PHE A 26 4.49 7.32 -11.77
CA PHE A 26 5.43 7.41 -10.66
C PHE A 26 6.47 6.29 -10.70
N VAL A 27 6.03 5.06 -10.95
CA VAL A 27 6.93 3.91 -11.12
C VAL A 27 7.85 4.11 -12.32
N GLU A 28 7.35 4.58 -13.46
CA GLU A 28 8.18 4.89 -14.64
C GLU A 28 9.29 5.90 -14.29
N ILE A 29 8.96 6.98 -13.57
CA ILE A 29 9.95 7.97 -13.13
C ILE A 29 11.04 7.32 -12.27
N LEU A 30 10.67 6.46 -11.32
CA LEU A 30 11.62 5.73 -10.50
C LEU A 30 12.49 4.79 -11.35
N ARG A 31 11.90 4.05 -12.28
CA ARG A 31 12.59 3.08 -13.15
C ARG A 31 13.61 3.72 -14.09
N ARG A 32 13.45 4.97 -14.49
CA ARG A 32 14.45 5.69 -15.30
C ARG A 32 15.83 5.73 -14.63
N ARG A 33 15.89 5.78 -13.29
CA ARG A 33 17.16 5.84 -12.53
C ARG A 33 17.43 4.61 -11.67
N HIS A 34 16.40 3.84 -11.34
CA HIS A 34 16.42 2.75 -10.36
C HIS A 34 15.80 1.48 -10.97
N LYS A 35 16.41 1.00 -12.05
CA LYS A 35 15.84 -0.08 -12.90
C LYS A 35 15.46 -1.35 -12.14
N GLN A 36 16.22 -1.72 -11.10
CA GLN A 36 16.08 -2.99 -10.38
C GLN A 36 15.80 -2.81 -8.88
N VAL A 37 15.72 -1.57 -8.39
CA VAL A 37 15.43 -1.34 -6.97
C VAL A 37 14.00 -1.81 -6.67
N PRO A 38 13.78 -2.68 -5.67
CA PRO A 38 12.46 -3.15 -5.31
C PRO A 38 11.50 -1.99 -4.99
N ILE A 39 10.24 -2.13 -5.42
CA ILE A 39 9.16 -1.19 -5.12
C ILE A 39 8.02 -1.97 -4.46
N LEU A 40 7.62 -1.57 -3.25
CA LEU A 40 6.44 -2.07 -2.55
C LEU A 40 5.37 -1.00 -2.56
N VAL A 41 4.20 -1.31 -3.11
CA VAL A 41 3.01 -0.46 -3.06
C VAL A 41 2.10 -1.03 -1.98
N ILE A 42 1.70 -0.20 -1.01
CA ILE A 42 0.84 -0.59 0.11
C ILE A 42 -0.47 0.18 0.01
N SER A 43 -1.61 -0.51 0.04
CA SER A 43 -2.90 0.15 0.12
C SER A 43 -3.20 0.62 1.56
N ARG A 44 -4.15 1.53 1.69
CA ARG A 44 -4.55 2.11 2.96
C ARG A 44 -5.02 1.03 3.95
N ILE A 45 -4.61 1.17 5.21
CA ILE A 45 -5.17 0.45 6.35
C ILE A 45 -6.66 0.76 6.54
N PRO A 46 -7.45 -0.12 7.18
CA PRO A 46 -8.83 0.16 7.54
C PRO A 46 -8.96 1.35 8.48
N THR A 47 -10.12 1.98 8.48
CA THR A 47 -10.45 3.07 9.41
C THR A 47 -11.70 2.73 10.21
N ALA A 48 -11.81 3.23 11.43
CA ALA A 48 -12.98 3.01 12.27
C ALA A 48 -14.29 3.53 11.64
N GLY A 49 -14.19 4.53 10.76
CA GLY A 49 -15.35 5.04 10.01
C GLY A 49 -15.99 4.02 9.06
N GLU A 50 -15.31 2.91 8.77
CA GLU A 50 -15.84 1.86 7.89
C GLU A 50 -16.86 0.97 8.59
N TYR A 51 -16.80 0.81 9.93
CA TYR A 51 -17.78 0.03 10.71
C TYR A 51 -19.23 0.51 10.55
N GLY A 52 -19.42 1.82 10.44
CA GLY A 52 -20.75 2.41 10.29
C GLY A 52 -21.10 2.90 8.89
N SER A 53 -20.18 2.75 7.91
CA SER A 53 -20.33 3.32 6.58
C SER A 53 -19.91 2.36 5.47
N PRO A 54 -20.86 1.59 4.89
CA PRO A 54 -20.59 0.77 3.69
C PRO A 54 -19.97 1.57 2.53
N ALA A 55 -20.30 2.85 2.42
CA ALA A 55 -19.74 3.73 1.39
C ALA A 55 -18.25 4.03 1.63
N SER A 56 -17.82 4.16 2.89
CA SER A 56 -16.40 4.36 3.24
C SER A 56 -15.60 3.09 2.93
N LEU A 57 -16.11 1.93 3.32
CA LEU A 57 -15.53 0.65 2.98
C LEU A 57 -15.40 0.46 1.46
N ALA A 58 -16.48 0.72 0.71
CA ALA A 58 -16.47 0.60 -0.75
C ALA A 58 -15.39 1.48 -1.40
N LYS A 59 -15.24 2.72 -0.95
CA LYS A 59 -14.19 3.64 -1.44
C LYS A 59 -12.78 3.12 -1.16
N ARG A 60 -12.53 2.55 0.03
CA ARG A 60 -11.22 1.96 0.34
C ARG A 60 -10.94 0.74 -0.54
N LEU A 61 -11.93 -0.15 -0.69
CA LEU A 61 -11.79 -1.34 -1.55
C LEU A 61 -11.56 -0.97 -3.01
N GLU A 62 -12.26 0.03 -3.54
CA GLU A 62 -12.04 0.53 -4.91
C GLU A 62 -10.61 1.02 -5.11
N ARG A 63 -10.05 1.76 -4.14
CA ARG A 63 -8.67 2.25 -4.18
C ARG A 63 -7.66 1.11 -4.07
N MET A 64 -7.91 0.14 -3.20
CA MET A 64 -7.08 -1.05 -3.05
C MET A 64 -7.02 -1.83 -4.37
N VAL A 65 -8.17 -2.06 -5.01
CA VAL A 65 -8.26 -2.74 -6.32
C VAL A 65 -7.48 -1.96 -7.38
N ALA A 66 -7.65 -0.63 -7.44
CA ALA A 66 -6.94 0.21 -8.40
C ALA A 66 -5.40 0.10 -8.28
N GLN A 67 -4.88 0.07 -7.05
CA GLN A 67 -3.45 -0.09 -6.80
C GLN A 67 -2.96 -1.50 -7.18
N LYS A 68 -3.71 -2.53 -6.80
CA LYS A 68 -3.41 -3.92 -7.12
C LYS A 68 -3.34 -4.13 -8.64
N GLU A 69 -4.37 -3.69 -9.37
CA GLU A 69 -4.44 -3.79 -10.84
C GLU A 69 -3.28 -3.05 -11.52
N ALA A 70 -2.93 -1.85 -11.03
CA ALA A 70 -1.80 -1.08 -11.55
C ALA A 70 -0.46 -1.83 -11.37
N VAL A 71 -0.25 -2.43 -10.20
CA VAL A 71 0.96 -3.23 -9.94
C VAL A 71 0.99 -4.49 -10.80
N GLU A 72 -0.13 -5.22 -10.91
CA GLU A 72 -0.24 -6.42 -11.75
C GLU A 72 0.05 -6.11 -13.23
N ALA A 73 -0.46 -4.98 -13.74
CA ALA A 73 -0.18 -4.54 -15.11
C ALA A 73 1.31 -4.23 -15.33
N LEU A 74 1.97 -3.60 -14.35
CA LEU A 74 3.41 -3.34 -14.40
C LEU A 74 4.23 -4.63 -14.39
N GLN A 75 3.84 -5.61 -13.56
CA GLN A 75 4.47 -6.94 -13.54
C GLN A 75 4.32 -7.66 -14.90
N GLN A 76 3.11 -7.64 -15.46
CA GLN A 76 2.84 -8.23 -16.79
C GLN A 76 3.63 -7.53 -17.90
N SER A 77 3.90 -6.24 -17.74
CA SER A 77 4.74 -5.45 -18.65
C SER A 77 6.24 -5.69 -18.47
N GLY A 78 6.64 -6.59 -17.57
CA GLY A 78 8.02 -7.03 -17.39
C GLY A 78 8.78 -6.36 -16.23
N ASP A 79 8.09 -5.78 -15.24
CA ASP A 79 8.72 -5.29 -14.00
C ASP A 79 8.64 -6.37 -12.89
N PRO A 80 9.67 -7.20 -12.69
CA PRO A 80 9.65 -8.27 -11.68
C PRO A 80 9.89 -7.76 -10.26
N ALA A 81 10.35 -6.52 -10.11
CA ALA A 81 10.81 -5.95 -8.83
C ALA A 81 9.77 -5.03 -8.18
N ILE A 82 8.49 -5.13 -8.58
CA ILE A 82 7.38 -4.44 -7.94
C ILE A 82 6.42 -5.43 -7.29
N ARG A 83 5.89 -5.09 -6.10
CA ARG A 83 4.91 -5.88 -5.35
C ARG A 83 3.81 -4.99 -4.82
N PHE A 84 2.64 -5.59 -4.63
CA PHE A 84 1.50 -4.99 -3.92
C PHE A 84 1.29 -5.68 -2.58
N LEU A 85 0.96 -4.89 -1.55
CA LEU A 85 0.53 -5.36 -0.23
C LEU A 85 -0.81 -4.71 0.12
N ASP A 86 -1.79 -5.56 0.45
CA ASP A 86 -3.06 -5.08 0.98
C ASP A 86 -2.89 -4.60 2.43
N GLY A 87 -2.99 -3.30 2.64
CA GLY A 87 -2.86 -2.67 3.94
C GLY A 87 -3.95 -3.07 4.94
N SER A 88 -5.09 -3.60 4.46
CA SER A 88 -6.17 -4.08 5.34
C SER A 88 -5.76 -5.27 6.19
N LEU A 89 -4.71 -5.98 5.81
CA LEU A 89 -4.21 -7.16 6.52
C LEU A 89 -3.22 -6.80 7.65
N LEU A 90 -2.84 -5.53 7.78
CA LEU A 90 -1.72 -5.13 8.64
C LEU A 90 -2.11 -4.87 10.10
N MET A 91 -3.39 -4.56 10.38
CA MET A 91 -3.81 -4.08 11.71
C MET A 91 -4.58 -5.12 12.54
N GLY A 92 -5.09 -6.20 11.92
CA GLY A 92 -5.95 -7.18 12.57
C GLY A 92 -7.43 -6.79 12.57
N GLU A 93 -8.27 -7.64 13.16
CA GLU A 93 -9.74 -7.44 13.18
C GLU A 93 -10.14 -6.28 14.10
N ASP A 94 -9.38 -6.06 15.16
CA ASP A 94 -9.54 -4.98 16.15
C ASP A 94 -8.74 -3.72 15.78
N HIS A 95 -8.71 -3.37 14.49
CA HIS A 95 -7.88 -2.29 13.95
C HIS A 95 -8.22 -0.90 14.51
N ASP A 96 -9.41 -0.69 15.04
CA ASP A 96 -9.80 0.53 15.73
C ASP A 96 -9.01 0.77 17.02
N GLU A 97 -8.66 -0.28 17.78
CA GLU A 97 -7.76 -0.21 18.93
C GLU A 97 -6.32 0.19 18.54
N CYS A 98 -5.99 0.05 17.26
CA CYS A 98 -4.67 0.39 16.71
C CYS A 98 -4.57 1.83 16.21
N THR A 99 -5.60 2.67 16.43
CA THR A 99 -5.63 4.05 15.96
C THR A 99 -5.94 5.03 17.08
N VAL A 100 -5.42 6.27 17.00
CA VAL A 100 -5.68 7.33 18.01
C VAL A 100 -6.99 8.06 17.78
N ASP A 101 -7.48 8.08 16.53
CA ASP A 101 -8.65 8.86 16.09
C ASP A 101 -9.52 8.10 15.08
N GLY A 102 -9.33 6.79 15.00
CA GLY A 102 -10.02 5.94 14.03
C GLY A 102 -9.34 5.91 12.64
N SER A 103 -8.20 6.57 12.46
CA SER A 103 -7.49 6.66 11.17
C SER A 103 -5.97 6.58 11.29
N HIS A 104 -5.37 7.28 12.26
CA HIS A 104 -3.92 7.35 12.42
C HIS A 104 -3.42 6.30 13.41
N PRO A 105 -2.41 5.49 13.06
CA PRO A 105 -1.92 4.43 13.91
C PRO A 105 -1.37 4.91 15.26
N THR A 106 -1.62 4.12 16.30
CA THR A 106 -0.92 4.16 17.59
C THR A 106 0.42 3.41 17.48
N ASP A 107 1.20 3.38 18.57
CA ASP A 107 2.41 2.54 18.66
C ASP A 107 2.09 1.06 18.40
N LEU A 108 0.94 0.58 18.90
CA LEU A 108 0.46 -0.78 18.61
C LEU A 108 0.16 -0.95 17.12
N GLY A 109 -0.52 0.01 16.50
CA GLY A 109 -0.79 0.01 15.06
C GLY A 109 0.48 -0.04 14.24
N PHE A 110 1.45 0.81 14.54
CA PHE A 110 2.74 0.79 13.85
C PHE A 110 3.52 -0.50 14.08
N SER A 111 3.48 -1.10 15.28
CA SER A 111 4.11 -2.39 15.55
C SER A 111 3.52 -3.49 14.67
N ARG A 112 2.19 -3.60 14.62
CA ARG A 112 1.50 -4.57 13.77
C ARG A 112 1.78 -4.37 12.28
N MET A 113 1.77 -3.12 11.81
CA MET A 113 2.16 -2.79 10.43
C MET A 113 3.58 -3.23 10.14
N ALA A 114 4.52 -2.95 11.03
CA ALA A 114 5.92 -3.36 10.86
C ALA A 114 6.05 -4.89 10.81
N GLU A 115 5.38 -5.62 11.69
CA GLU A 115 5.36 -7.09 11.70
C GLU A 115 4.80 -7.68 10.39
N GLY A 116 3.73 -7.08 9.84
CA GLY A 116 3.13 -7.52 8.57
C GLY A 116 3.95 -7.16 7.34
N ILE A 117 4.66 -6.04 7.36
CA ILE A 117 5.46 -5.56 6.23
C ILE A 117 6.83 -6.26 6.18
N LEU A 118 7.45 -6.52 7.34
CA LEU A 118 8.82 -7.03 7.46
C LEU A 118 9.09 -8.29 6.62
N PRO A 119 8.26 -9.35 6.61
CA PRO A 119 8.51 -10.56 5.81
C PRO A 119 8.59 -10.27 4.32
N ILE A 120 7.76 -9.33 3.82
CA ILE A 120 7.72 -8.94 2.41
C ILE A 120 8.98 -8.15 2.05
N VAL A 121 9.39 -7.23 2.92
CA VAL A 121 10.62 -6.46 2.74
C VAL A 121 11.85 -7.39 2.70
N GLN A 122 11.94 -8.34 3.63
CA GLN A 122 13.03 -9.33 3.64
C GLN A 122 13.05 -10.15 2.35
N GLN A 123 11.90 -10.68 1.92
CA GLN A 123 11.81 -11.42 0.66
C GLN A 123 12.24 -10.58 -0.55
N MET A 124 11.83 -9.31 -0.61
CA MET A 124 12.15 -8.43 -1.74
C MET A 124 13.61 -7.97 -1.75
N LEU A 125 14.25 -7.93 -0.59
CA LEU A 125 15.67 -7.56 -0.46
C LEU A 125 16.62 -8.76 -0.55
N GLY A 126 16.11 -10.00 -0.47
CA GLY A 126 16.90 -11.22 -0.45
C GLY A 126 17.66 -11.42 0.86
N ASP A 127 17.12 -10.89 1.95
CA ASP A 127 17.69 -10.98 3.30
C ASP A 127 17.07 -12.14 4.09
#